data_4a747eaf4c78135ef95f96eae799dd85
#
_entry.id   4a747eaf4c78135ef95f96eae799dd85
#
_cell.length_a   1.000
_cell.length_b   1.000
_cell.length_c   1.000
_cell.angle_alpha   90.00
_cell.angle_beta   90.00
_cell.angle_gamma   90.00
#
_symmetry.space_group_name_H-M   'P 1'
#
loop_
_entity.id
_entity.type
_entity.pdbx_description
1 polymer ?
#
loop_
_entity_poly.entity_id
_entity_poly.type
_entity_poly.pdbx_seq_one_letter_code
_entity_poly.pdbx_strand_id
1 'polypeptide(L)'
;YYHGNEALHGIVRPGEFTVFPQAIGLAATWNPGLIFEVSSAISDEARGRWKELDYGKKQIAGASDLLTFWSPTVNMARDPRWGRTPETYGEDPFLTGVIGCEFVKGLQGDHPRYLKTVSTPKHFAVNNEEHNRSSCNAKMSERDLREFYLPSFERCIVDAKAQSIMMAYNAVNGVPCTVNTYLIKNVLRGDWGFNGYIVSDCSAPEWMVTKHKYVRDLDAAATLAIKAGLDLECGDRVYTAPLLKAYNESMVSKTDIDSAAYRVLRGRMLLGLFDDPSQNPYNQIEPSVIGCKKHQELALETARQSMVLLKNQKNFLPLNLKKVKSIAVVGINAGHCEFGDYSGIPKNAPVSVLDGIRKYAEKANVEVVYAPWV
;
A
#
# COMPACT_ATOMS: atom_id res chain seq x y z
N TYR A 1 -4.87 -9.46 16.77
CA TYR A 1 -5.07 -8.53 15.68
C TYR A 1 -3.80 -7.69 15.51
N TYR A 2 -3.18 -7.83 14.38
CA TYR A 2 -2.05 -7.01 13.97
C TYR A 2 -2.54 -5.85 13.10
N HIS A 3 -1.95 -4.67 13.22
CA HIS A 3 -2.45 -3.46 12.57
C HIS A 3 -1.82 -3.21 11.20
N GLY A 4 -1.28 -4.22 10.53
CA GLY A 4 -0.72 -3.96 9.24
C GLY A 4 -0.16 -5.15 8.49
N ASN A 5 -0.36 -5.07 7.21
CA ASN A 5 0.16 -5.93 6.17
C ASN A 5 0.35 -5.08 4.91
N GLU A 6 1.02 -5.62 3.92
CA GLU A 6 1.20 -4.96 2.65
C GLU A 6 0.33 -5.60 1.57
N ALA A 7 -0.22 -4.77 0.70
CA ALA A 7 -1.03 -5.23 -0.43
C ALA A 7 -0.98 -4.26 -1.61
N LEU A 8 0.21 -3.75 -1.97
CA LEU A 8 0.37 -2.76 -3.05
C LEU A 8 -0.08 -3.29 -4.42
N HIS A 9 0.08 -4.60 -4.65
CA HIS A 9 -0.33 -5.27 -5.88
C HIS A 9 -0.68 -6.76 -5.65
N GLY A 10 -1.19 -7.07 -4.49
CA GLY A 10 -1.54 -8.40 -3.97
C GLY A 10 -1.10 -8.54 -2.53
N ILE A 11 -1.73 -9.43 -1.78
CA ILE A 11 -1.46 -9.63 -0.35
C ILE A 11 -0.10 -10.27 -0.17
N VAL A 12 0.74 -9.69 0.68
CA VAL A 12 2.11 -10.18 0.88
C VAL A 12 2.14 -11.48 1.71
N ARG A 13 1.35 -11.56 2.78
CA ARG A 13 1.33 -12.70 3.73
C ARG A 13 0.06 -12.71 4.58
N PRO A 14 -0.30 -13.85 5.24
CA PRO A 14 0.31 -15.17 5.11
C PRO A 14 -0.34 -15.96 3.98
N GLY A 15 0.47 -16.69 3.24
CA GLY A 15 0.02 -17.63 2.21
C GLY A 15 0.23 -17.15 0.79
N GLU A 16 -0.43 -17.85 -0.14
CA GLU A 16 -0.34 -17.58 -1.56
C GLU A 16 -1.60 -16.85 -2.03
N PHE A 17 -1.44 -15.87 -2.91
CA PHE A 17 -2.51 -15.00 -3.39
C PHE A 17 -2.32 -14.66 -4.88
N THR A 18 -3.28 -13.97 -5.48
CA THR A 18 -3.07 -13.38 -6.80
C THR A 18 -2.10 -12.22 -6.70
N VAL A 19 -1.06 -12.23 -7.55
CA VAL A 19 -0.10 -11.13 -7.69
C VAL A 19 -0.40 -10.39 -8.98
N PHE A 20 -0.63 -9.10 -8.87
CA PHE A 20 -0.89 -8.16 -9.97
C PHE A 20 0.41 -7.45 -10.37
N PRO A 21 0.43 -6.69 -11.50
CA PRO A 21 1.55 -5.80 -11.80
C PRO A 21 1.85 -4.83 -10.66
N GLN A 22 3.11 -4.44 -10.52
CA GLN A 22 3.56 -3.43 -9.55
C GLN A 22 2.77 -2.13 -9.70
N ALA A 23 2.70 -1.33 -8.63
CA ALA A 23 1.92 -0.10 -8.57
C ALA A 23 2.21 0.87 -9.73
N ILE A 24 3.48 1.02 -10.12
CA ILE A 24 3.85 1.83 -11.29
C ILE A 24 3.26 1.28 -12.59
N GLY A 25 3.16 -0.04 -12.73
CA GLY A 25 2.48 -0.70 -13.86
C GLY A 25 0.96 -0.52 -13.79
N LEU A 26 0.37 -0.55 -12.59
CA LEU A 26 -1.05 -0.24 -12.40
C LEU A 26 -1.36 1.20 -12.87
N ALA A 27 -0.52 2.16 -12.52
CA ALA A 27 -0.67 3.54 -12.97
C ALA A 27 -0.53 3.70 -14.49
N ALA A 28 0.36 2.93 -15.12
CA ALA A 28 0.57 2.96 -16.57
C ALA A 28 -0.66 2.53 -17.37
N THR A 29 -1.64 1.88 -16.76
CA THR A 29 -2.92 1.55 -17.41
C THR A 29 -3.80 2.76 -17.68
N TRP A 30 -3.65 3.84 -16.92
CA TRP A 30 -4.52 5.02 -16.92
C TRP A 30 -6.01 4.69 -16.78
N ASN A 31 -6.33 3.56 -16.15
CA ASN A 31 -7.68 3.03 -16.04
C ASN A 31 -8.11 2.90 -14.56
N PRO A 32 -8.71 3.95 -13.97
CA PRO A 32 -9.15 3.94 -12.58
C PRO A 32 -10.14 2.80 -12.26
N GLY A 33 -11.05 2.48 -13.19
CA GLY A 33 -12.00 1.38 -13.01
C GLY A 33 -11.32 0.02 -12.86
N LEU A 34 -10.27 -0.24 -13.66
CA LEU A 34 -9.46 -1.45 -13.53
C LEU A 34 -8.76 -1.52 -12.17
N ILE A 35 -8.27 -0.39 -11.66
CA ILE A 35 -7.62 -0.35 -10.34
C ILE A 35 -8.60 -0.65 -9.22
N PHE A 36 -9.84 -0.14 -9.32
CA PHE A 36 -10.90 -0.52 -8.40
C PHE A 36 -11.18 -2.03 -8.42
N GLU A 37 -11.22 -2.65 -9.60
CA GLU A 37 -11.41 -4.11 -9.73
C GLU A 37 -10.23 -4.89 -9.13
N VAL A 38 -8.99 -4.48 -9.38
CA VAL A 38 -7.77 -5.08 -8.82
C VAL A 38 -7.79 -5.02 -7.29
N SER A 39 -8.02 -3.85 -6.72
CA SER A 39 -8.05 -3.68 -5.25
C SER A 39 -9.24 -4.38 -4.61
N SER A 40 -10.37 -4.48 -5.32
CA SER A 40 -11.52 -5.28 -4.89
C SER A 40 -11.20 -6.78 -4.85
N ALA A 41 -10.49 -7.29 -5.86
CA ALA A 41 -10.02 -8.69 -5.88
C ALA A 41 -9.04 -8.96 -4.72
N ILE A 42 -8.11 -8.04 -4.44
CA ILE A 42 -7.18 -8.14 -3.31
C ILE A 42 -7.95 -8.25 -1.99
N SER A 43 -8.92 -7.38 -1.75
CA SER A 43 -9.72 -7.40 -0.52
C SER A 43 -10.68 -8.58 -0.43
N ASP A 44 -11.15 -9.12 -1.56
CA ASP A 44 -11.91 -10.37 -1.58
C ASP A 44 -11.04 -11.55 -1.14
N GLU A 45 -9.82 -11.66 -1.65
CA GLU A 45 -8.88 -12.69 -1.23
C GLU A 45 -8.50 -12.57 0.25
N ALA A 46 -8.38 -11.34 0.76
CA ALA A 46 -8.16 -11.09 2.19
C ALA A 46 -9.30 -11.65 3.05
N ARG A 47 -10.53 -11.37 2.68
CA ARG A 47 -11.72 -11.89 3.39
C ARG A 47 -11.87 -13.39 3.24
N GLY A 48 -11.60 -13.96 2.06
CA GLY A 48 -11.56 -15.40 1.87
C GLY A 48 -10.56 -16.09 2.79
N ARG A 49 -9.34 -15.54 2.91
CA ARG A 49 -8.32 -16.04 3.83
C ARG A 49 -8.72 -15.85 5.29
N TRP A 50 -9.33 -14.73 5.64
CA TRP A 50 -9.85 -14.46 6.98
C TRP A 50 -10.89 -15.51 7.41
N LYS A 51 -11.81 -15.85 6.49
CA LYS A 51 -12.81 -16.93 6.71
C LYS A 51 -12.14 -18.30 6.87
N GLU A 52 -11.18 -18.65 6.02
CA GLU A 52 -10.42 -19.91 6.11
C GLU A 52 -9.71 -20.08 7.46
N LEU A 53 -9.28 -18.97 8.05
CA LEU A 53 -8.66 -18.91 9.36
C LEU A 53 -9.68 -18.81 10.52
N ASP A 54 -10.93 -19.23 10.28
CA ASP A 54 -12.01 -19.17 11.27
C ASP A 54 -12.13 -17.76 11.88
N TYR A 55 -12.22 -16.78 11.00
CA TYR A 55 -12.34 -15.36 11.39
C TYR A 55 -11.22 -14.87 12.32
N GLY A 56 -10.01 -15.32 12.04
CA GLY A 56 -8.80 -14.94 12.78
C GLY A 56 -8.56 -15.71 14.08
N LYS A 57 -9.36 -16.71 14.40
CA LYS A 57 -9.14 -17.57 15.57
C LYS A 57 -7.98 -18.54 15.36
N LYS A 58 -7.75 -19.00 14.12
CA LYS A 58 -6.60 -19.81 13.77
C LYS A 58 -5.41 -18.91 13.47
N GLN A 59 -4.32 -19.07 14.21
CA GLN A 59 -3.08 -18.36 13.94
C GLN A 59 -2.18 -19.18 13.03
N ILE A 60 -1.61 -18.51 12.02
CA ILE A 60 -0.52 -19.06 11.21
C ILE A 60 0.78 -18.38 11.64
N ALA A 61 1.86 -19.13 11.79
CA ALA A 61 3.16 -18.58 12.10
C ALA A 61 3.56 -17.51 11.06
N GLY A 62 3.99 -16.35 11.51
CA GLY A 62 4.27 -15.20 10.66
C GLY A 62 3.03 -14.45 10.14
N ALA A 63 1.84 -14.76 10.68
CA ALA A 63 0.60 -14.11 10.31
C ALA A 63 0.65 -12.62 10.59
N SER A 64 0.43 -11.85 9.54
CA SER A 64 0.10 -10.44 9.60
C SER A 64 -1.42 -10.28 9.58
N ASP A 65 -1.89 -9.09 9.91
CA ASP A 65 -3.29 -8.75 9.75
C ASP A 65 -3.73 -8.91 8.28
N LEU A 66 -4.87 -9.53 8.08
CA LEU A 66 -5.49 -9.69 6.76
C LEU A 66 -6.54 -8.62 6.47
N LEU A 67 -6.87 -7.78 7.43
CA LEU A 67 -7.96 -6.82 7.29
C LEU A 67 -7.49 -5.36 7.37
N THR A 68 -6.18 -5.12 7.51
CA THR A 68 -5.59 -3.79 7.47
C THR A 68 -4.36 -3.79 6.58
N PHE A 69 -4.37 -2.96 5.55
CA PHE A 69 -3.30 -2.87 4.57
C PHE A 69 -2.66 -1.48 4.57
N TRP A 70 -1.33 -1.46 4.68
CA TRP A 70 -0.50 -0.25 4.53
C TRP A 70 -0.31 0.07 3.04
N SER A 71 -1.42 0.35 2.41
CA SER A 71 -1.57 0.56 0.97
C SER A 71 -2.72 1.51 0.69
N PRO A 72 -2.62 2.33 -0.36
CA PRO A 72 -1.57 2.44 -1.38
C PRO A 72 -0.40 3.34 -0.98
N THR A 73 0.74 3.26 -1.71
CA THR A 73 1.81 4.25 -1.62
C THR A 73 1.54 5.36 -2.64
N VAL A 74 1.18 6.56 -2.15
CA VAL A 74 0.81 7.70 -2.99
C VAL A 74 1.84 8.85 -2.93
N ASN A 75 3.09 8.53 -2.60
CA ASN A 75 4.20 9.45 -2.68
C ASN A 75 4.58 9.72 -4.16
N MET A 76 5.07 10.93 -4.45
CA MET A 76 5.45 11.32 -5.81
C MET A 76 6.79 10.73 -6.22
N ALA A 77 6.86 10.08 -7.38
CA ALA A 77 8.10 9.58 -7.96
C ALA A 77 8.88 10.72 -8.63
N ARG A 78 9.52 11.56 -7.85
CA ARG A 78 10.20 12.79 -8.33
C ARG A 78 11.52 12.53 -9.04
N ASP A 79 12.24 11.52 -8.61
CA ASP A 79 13.57 11.19 -9.12
C ASP A 79 13.61 9.71 -9.48
N PRO A 80 14.01 9.35 -10.72
CA PRO A 80 14.06 7.94 -11.15
C PRO A 80 15.07 7.09 -10.37
N ARG A 81 15.99 7.71 -9.64
CA ARG A 81 16.96 7.02 -8.77
C ARG A 81 16.37 6.60 -7.43
N TRP A 82 15.19 7.09 -7.08
CA TRP A 82 14.55 6.69 -5.83
C TRP A 82 14.11 5.22 -5.91
N GLY A 83 14.66 4.38 -5.00
CA GLY A 83 14.47 2.92 -5.03
C GLY A 83 13.03 2.45 -4.83
N ARG A 84 12.13 3.30 -4.29
CA ARG A 84 10.72 2.96 -4.07
C ARG A 84 9.78 3.47 -5.17
N THR A 85 10.31 4.00 -6.27
CA THR A 85 9.49 4.40 -7.43
C THR A 85 8.52 3.30 -7.90
N PRO A 86 8.88 2.01 -7.96
CA PRO A 86 7.97 0.94 -8.38
C PRO A 86 6.72 0.76 -7.50
N GLU A 87 6.78 1.19 -6.24
CA GLU A 87 5.64 1.12 -5.31
C GLU A 87 4.61 2.23 -5.51
N THR A 88 4.90 3.22 -6.35
CA THR A 88 4.12 4.45 -6.51
C THR A 88 3.35 4.47 -7.82
N TYR A 89 2.48 5.45 -7.95
CA TYR A 89 1.69 5.67 -9.17
C TYR A 89 2.30 6.74 -10.09
N GLY A 90 3.57 7.10 -9.90
CA GLY A 90 4.30 8.02 -10.77
C GLY A 90 4.52 9.42 -10.17
N GLU A 91 4.80 10.38 -11.05
CA GLU A 91 5.24 11.73 -10.69
C GLU A 91 4.12 12.79 -10.71
N ASP A 92 2.97 12.44 -11.27
CA ASP A 92 1.84 13.36 -11.40
C ASP A 92 0.89 13.23 -10.20
N PRO A 93 0.65 14.32 -9.44
CA PRO A 93 -0.20 14.26 -8.24
C PRO A 93 -1.68 14.01 -8.56
N PHE A 94 -2.16 14.43 -9.72
CA PHE A 94 -3.54 14.19 -10.13
C PHE A 94 -3.77 12.71 -10.46
N LEU A 95 -2.94 12.13 -11.33
CA LEU A 95 -3.01 10.72 -11.69
C LEU A 95 -2.85 9.83 -10.45
N THR A 96 -1.84 10.11 -9.63
CA THR A 96 -1.61 9.38 -8.38
C THR A 96 -2.82 9.47 -7.43
N GLY A 97 -3.43 10.64 -7.33
CA GLY A 97 -4.62 10.82 -6.50
C GLY A 97 -5.83 10.05 -7.03
N VAL A 98 -6.07 10.04 -8.34
CA VAL A 98 -7.18 9.31 -8.97
C VAL A 98 -7.01 7.80 -8.80
N ILE A 99 -5.83 7.28 -9.14
CA ILE A 99 -5.53 5.85 -9.02
C ILE A 99 -5.55 5.41 -7.54
N GLY A 100 -4.92 6.18 -6.65
CA GLY A 100 -4.93 5.90 -5.21
C GLY A 100 -6.34 5.91 -4.60
N CYS A 101 -7.19 6.84 -5.02
CA CYS A 101 -8.59 6.91 -4.61
C CYS A 101 -9.35 5.62 -4.95
N GLU A 102 -9.26 5.15 -6.19
CA GLU A 102 -9.95 3.93 -6.62
C GLU A 102 -9.36 2.68 -5.95
N PHE A 103 -8.06 2.67 -5.70
CA PHE A 103 -7.41 1.59 -4.94
C PHE A 103 -7.95 1.53 -3.49
N VAL A 104 -8.09 2.66 -2.82
CA VAL A 104 -8.69 2.74 -1.47
C VAL A 104 -10.13 2.25 -1.48
N LYS A 105 -10.96 2.71 -2.43
CA LYS A 105 -12.36 2.30 -2.56
C LYS A 105 -12.51 0.79 -2.71
N GLY A 106 -11.74 0.18 -3.63
CA GLY A 106 -11.81 -1.26 -3.84
C GLY A 106 -11.32 -2.08 -2.64
N LEU A 107 -10.28 -1.61 -1.92
CA LEU A 107 -9.87 -2.26 -0.67
C LEU A 107 -10.94 -2.19 0.40
N GLN A 108 -11.58 -1.03 0.58
CA GLN A 108 -12.53 -0.81 1.67
C GLN A 108 -13.94 -1.32 1.39
N GLY A 109 -14.29 -1.51 0.10
CA GLY A 109 -15.65 -1.87 -0.31
C GLY A 109 -16.65 -0.72 -0.12
N ASP A 110 -17.91 -0.99 -0.40
CA ASP A 110 -19.00 -0.01 -0.50
C ASP A 110 -20.16 -0.24 0.47
N HIS A 111 -20.03 -1.21 1.39
CA HIS A 111 -21.12 -1.51 2.31
C HIS A 111 -21.32 -0.35 3.32
N PRO A 112 -22.56 0.10 3.58
CA PRO A 112 -22.83 1.31 4.37
C PRO A 112 -22.39 1.23 5.83
N ARG A 113 -22.27 0.02 6.40
CA ARG A 113 -21.88 -0.19 7.81
C ARG A 113 -20.47 -0.77 7.94
N TYR A 114 -20.08 -1.69 7.06
CA TYR A 114 -18.85 -2.45 7.22
C TYR A 114 -17.81 -2.10 6.17
N LEU A 115 -16.56 -2.06 6.59
CA LEU A 115 -15.41 -2.07 5.68
C LEU A 115 -15.03 -3.49 5.31
N LYS A 116 -14.67 -3.71 4.04
CA LYS A 116 -14.12 -4.99 3.60
C LYS A 116 -12.74 -5.18 4.18
N THR A 117 -11.86 -4.19 4.04
CA THR A 117 -10.57 -4.07 4.72
C THR A 117 -10.33 -2.59 5.06
N VAL A 118 -9.33 -2.30 5.89
CA VAL A 118 -8.86 -0.93 6.12
C VAL A 118 -7.72 -0.65 5.15
N SER A 119 -7.84 0.42 4.39
CA SER A 119 -6.76 0.99 3.58
C SER A 119 -6.03 2.08 4.34
N THR A 120 -4.70 2.12 4.20
CA THR A 120 -3.81 3.08 4.87
C THR A 120 -2.89 3.71 3.84
N PRO A 121 -3.30 4.77 3.14
CA PRO A 121 -2.41 5.53 2.27
C PRO A 121 -1.14 5.95 2.98
N LYS A 122 0.00 5.85 2.28
CA LYS A 122 1.33 6.11 2.85
C LYS A 122 2.26 6.78 1.86
N HIS A 123 3.34 7.40 2.31
CA HIS A 123 3.72 7.77 3.68
C HIS A 123 3.50 9.27 3.83
N PHE A 124 2.69 9.70 4.75
CA PHE A 124 2.26 11.09 4.91
C PHE A 124 3.23 11.87 5.81
N ALA A 125 3.97 12.84 5.25
CA ALA A 125 4.04 13.27 3.87
C ALA A 125 5.49 13.45 3.42
N VAL A 126 5.67 13.60 2.09
CA VAL A 126 6.98 13.99 1.50
C VAL A 126 8.06 12.92 1.71
N ASN A 127 7.72 11.65 1.69
CA ASN A 127 8.68 10.54 1.72
C ASN A 127 9.13 10.22 0.29
N ASN A 128 10.27 10.79 -0.12
CA ASN A 128 10.78 10.73 -1.50
C ASN A 128 12.30 10.53 -1.56
N GLU A 129 12.91 10.10 -0.48
CA GLU A 129 14.34 9.90 -0.35
C GLU A 129 14.60 8.69 0.54
N GLU A 130 15.42 7.75 0.08
CA GLU A 130 15.63 6.48 0.78
C GLU A 130 16.94 6.45 1.56
N HIS A 131 17.99 7.09 1.04
CA HIS A 131 19.33 7.04 1.63
C HIS A 131 19.35 7.58 3.08
N ASN A 132 18.68 8.71 3.32
CA ASN A 132 18.59 9.36 4.62
C ASN A 132 17.17 9.38 5.21
N ARG A 133 16.26 8.53 4.75
CA ARG A 133 14.83 8.58 5.12
C ARG A 133 14.58 8.69 6.62
N SER A 134 15.43 8.08 7.44
CA SER A 134 15.28 8.06 8.90
C SER A 134 15.59 9.39 9.59
N SER A 135 16.27 10.32 8.92
CA SER A 135 16.70 11.60 9.46
C SER A 135 16.52 12.77 8.48
N CYS A 136 16.00 12.49 7.29
CA CYS A 136 15.74 13.49 6.28
C CYS A 136 14.81 14.60 6.81
N ASN A 137 15.13 15.84 6.50
CA ASN A 137 14.29 17.00 6.78
C ASN A 137 13.99 17.73 5.48
N ALA A 138 12.85 17.40 4.88
CA ALA A 138 12.39 18.03 3.65
C ALA A 138 11.97 19.48 3.92
N LYS A 139 12.60 20.41 3.21
CA LYS A 139 12.29 21.85 3.29
C LYS A 139 11.56 22.29 2.04
N MET A 140 10.42 22.94 2.22
CA MET A 140 9.61 23.41 1.11
C MET A 140 8.68 24.54 1.55
N SER A 141 8.12 25.25 0.57
CA SER A 141 7.05 26.21 0.79
C SER A 141 5.73 25.48 1.13
N GLU A 142 4.81 26.18 1.80
CA GLU A 142 3.46 25.67 2.02
C GLU A 142 2.74 25.43 0.68
N ARG A 143 3.01 26.27 -0.30
CA ARG A 143 2.46 26.13 -1.65
C ARG A 143 2.88 24.81 -2.29
N ASP A 144 4.18 24.49 -2.31
CA ASP A 144 4.69 23.23 -2.88
C ASP A 144 4.11 22.03 -2.13
N LEU A 145 4.00 22.13 -0.81
CA LEU A 145 3.39 21.09 0.00
C LEU A 145 1.93 20.84 -0.41
N ARG A 146 1.11 21.89 -0.48
CA ARG A 146 -0.32 21.80 -0.78
C ARG A 146 -0.65 21.55 -2.24
N GLU A 147 0.15 22.02 -3.18
CA GLU A 147 -0.14 21.87 -4.61
C GLU A 147 0.47 20.61 -5.22
N PHE A 148 1.52 20.02 -4.61
CA PHE A 148 2.21 18.88 -5.19
C PHE A 148 2.21 17.63 -4.30
N TYR A 149 2.53 17.74 -3.01
CA TYR A 149 2.72 16.57 -2.16
C TYR A 149 1.44 16.08 -1.46
N LEU A 150 0.50 16.96 -1.17
CA LEU A 150 -0.72 16.60 -0.43
C LEU A 150 -1.91 16.16 -1.30
N PRO A 151 -2.09 16.58 -2.57
CA PRO A 151 -3.33 16.30 -3.31
C PRO A 151 -3.64 14.81 -3.48
N SER A 152 -2.63 13.95 -3.64
CA SER A 152 -2.83 12.50 -3.73
C SER A 152 -3.40 11.90 -2.44
N PHE A 153 -2.94 12.38 -1.29
CA PHE A 153 -3.47 11.98 0.02
C PHE A 153 -4.87 12.55 0.25
N GLU A 154 -5.10 13.80 -0.12
CA GLU A 154 -6.41 14.44 0.02
C GLU A 154 -7.50 13.62 -0.67
N ARG A 155 -7.28 13.19 -1.91
CA ARG A 155 -8.24 12.32 -2.62
C ARG A 155 -8.48 11.00 -1.90
N CYS A 156 -7.44 10.35 -1.40
CA CYS A 156 -7.60 9.11 -0.64
C CYS A 156 -8.43 9.32 0.65
N ILE A 157 -8.28 10.47 1.31
CA ILE A 157 -8.97 10.78 2.57
C ILE A 157 -10.37 11.35 2.31
N VAL A 158 -10.48 12.36 1.45
CA VAL A 158 -11.73 13.11 1.26
C VAL A 158 -12.69 12.36 0.34
N ASP A 159 -12.20 11.87 -0.81
CA ASP A 159 -13.06 11.24 -1.82
C ASP A 159 -13.27 9.75 -1.55
N ALA A 160 -12.21 9.02 -1.17
CA ALA A 160 -12.28 7.58 -0.92
C ALA A 160 -12.54 7.20 0.54
N LYS A 161 -12.53 8.16 1.47
CA LYS A 161 -12.79 7.92 2.91
C LYS A 161 -11.87 6.87 3.53
N ALA A 162 -10.58 6.90 3.23
CA ALA A 162 -9.61 5.98 3.84
C ALA A 162 -9.74 5.99 5.37
N GLN A 163 -9.78 4.81 5.98
CA GLN A 163 -10.00 4.67 7.44
C GLN A 163 -8.71 4.85 8.25
N SER A 164 -7.55 4.74 7.61
CA SER A 164 -6.25 4.94 8.24
C SER A 164 -5.34 5.76 7.34
N ILE A 165 -4.27 6.32 7.91
CA ILE A 165 -3.16 6.95 7.19
C ILE A 165 -1.87 6.70 7.93
N MET A 166 -0.77 6.47 7.20
CA MET A 166 0.55 6.22 7.80
C MET A 166 1.43 7.45 7.68
N MET A 167 1.96 7.91 8.83
CA MET A 167 2.93 9.01 8.88
C MET A 167 4.30 8.56 8.37
N ALA A 168 4.99 9.46 7.67
CA ALA A 168 6.32 9.19 7.11
C ALA A 168 7.43 9.23 8.16
N TYR A 169 8.59 8.65 7.80
CA TYR A 169 9.80 8.69 8.61
C TYR A 169 10.43 10.06 8.73
N ASN A 170 10.43 10.81 7.62
CA ASN A 170 11.13 12.09 7.51
C ASN A 170 10.49 13.22 8.33
N ALA A 171 11.22 14.28 8.50
CA ALA A 171 10.71 15.57 8.96
C ALA A 171 10.29 16.43 7.75
N VAL A 172 9.32 17.32 7.98
CA VAL A 172 8.91 18.39 7.06
C VAL A 172 9.12 19.72 7.78
N ASN A 173 9.91 20.61 7.17
CA ASN A 173 10.22 21.92 7.71
C ASN A 173 10.70 21.89 9.19
N GLY A 174 11.52 20.89 9.53
CA GLY A 174 12.13 20.75 10.85
C GLY A 174 11.35 19.91 11.86
N VAL A 175 10.13 19.48 11.54
CA VAL A 175 9.27 18.70 12.46
C VAL A 175 9.07 17.29 11.91
N PRO A 176 9.46 16.22 12.63
CA PRO A 176 9.18 14.84 12.24
C PRO A 176 7.69 14.62 11.96
N CYS A 177 7.35 13.95 10.87
CA CYS A 177 5.96 13.76 10.45
C CYS A 177 5.07 13.18 11.57
N THR A 178 5.60 12.26 12.35
CA THR A 178 4.88 11.60 13.46
C THR A 178 4.39 12.55 14.57
N VAL A 179 4.95 13.76 14.65
CA VAL A 179 4.56 14.78 15.63
C VAL A 179 4.26 16.14 14.98
N ASN A 180 4.16 16.18 13.67
CA ASN A 180 3.90 17.40 12.93
C ASN A 180 2.42 17.82 13.07
N THR A 181 2.15 18.70 14.01
CA THR A 181 0.79 19.18 14.31
C THR A 181 0.14 19.91 13.15
N TYR A 182 0.93 20.57 12.28
CA TYR A 182 0.38 21.18 11.07
C TYR A 182 -0.20 20.11 10.15
N LEU A 183 0.53 19.04 9.87
CA LEU A 183 0.05 17.94 9.04
C LEU A 183 -1.13 17.21 9.70
N ILE A 184 -1.03 16.92 11.00
CA ILE A 184 -2.02 16.10 11.70
C ILE A 184 -3.28 16.92 12.04
N LYS A 185 -3.13 18.06 12.73
CA LYS A 185 -4.28 18.79 13.28
C LYS A 185 -4.89 19.76 12.27
N ASN A 186 -4.05 20.51 11.53
CA ASN A 186 -4.57 21.48 10.59
C ASN A 186 -5.02 20.79 9.29
N VAL A 187 -4.13 20.05 8.63
CA VAL A 187 -4.44 19.44 7.33
C VAL A 187 -5.39 18.24 7.50
N LEU A 188 -4.96 17.16 8.16
CA LEU A 188 -5.78 15.94 8.23
C LEU A 188 -7.09 16.16 8.99
N ARG A 189 -7.02 16.64 10.24
CA ARG A 189 -8.20 16.74 11.07
C ARG A 189 -9.05 17.97 10.73
N GLY A 190 -8.41 19.12 10.47
CA GLY A 190 -9.07 20.39 10.17
C GLY A 190 -9.56 20.45 8.73
N ASP A 191 -8.65 20.61 7.77
CA ASP A 191 -9.01 20.89 6.38
C ASP A 191 -9.76 19.72 5.72
N TRP A 192 -9.31 18.48 5.96
CA TRP A 192 -9.89 17.27 5.32
C TRP A 192 -10.92 16.54 6.17
N GLY A 193 -11.14 16.93 7.42
CA GLY A 193 -12.12 16.30 8.31
C GLY A 193 -11.84 14.81 8.57
N PHE A 194 -10.57 14.38 8.52
CA PHE A 194 -10.19 12.97 8.71
C PHE A 194 -10.57 12.47 10.09
N ASN A 195 -11.42 11.46 10.16
CA ASN A 195 -11.90 10.86 11.40
C ASN A 195 -11.41 9.42 11.64
N GLY A 196 -10.58 8.88 10.74
CA GLY A 196 -9.89 7.60 10.89
C GLY A 196 -8.72 7.67 11.87
N TYR A 197 -7.95 6.60 12.00
CA TYR A 197 -6.77 6.56 12.86
C TYR A 197 -5.47 6.82 12.08
N ILE A 198 -4.50 7.38 12.78
CA ILE A 198 -3.18 7.71 12.26
C ILE A 198 -2.18 6.71 12.84
N VAL A 199 -1.50 5.96 11.99
CA VAL A 199 -0.42 5.05 12.37
C VAL A 199 0.94 5.63 11.98
N SER A 200 1.98 5.34 12.75
CA SER A 200 3.35 5.67 12.36
C SER A 200 3.88 4.68 11.32
N ASP A 201 4.86 5.08 10.53
CA ASP A 201 5.75 4.09 9.93
C ASP A 201 6.56 3.37 11.02
N CYS A 202 7.07 2.17 10.70
CA CYS A 202 7.64 1.28 11.71
C CYS A 202 8.89 1.88 12.38
N SER A 203 8.84 1.99 13.71
CA SER A 203 9.87 2.63 14.54
C SER A 203 10.04 4.16 14.33
N ALA A 204 9.20 4.82 13.53
CA ALA A 204 9.33 6.26 13.30
C ALA A 204 9.26 7.10 14.58
N PRO A 205 8.42 6.81 15.59
CA PRO A 205 8.45 7.52 16.87
C PRO A 205 9.77 7.35 17.64
N GLU A 206 10.38 6.15 17.63
CA GLU A 206 11.70 5.92 18.22
C GLU A 206 12.80 6.72 17.50
N TRP A 207 12.66 6.89 16.19
CA TRP A 207 13.65 7.62 15.39
C TRP A 207 13.68 9.13 15.68
N MET A 208 12.64 9.67 16.30
CA MET A 208 12.71 11.04 16.84
C MET A 208 13.84 11.19 17.86
N VAL A 209 14.14 10.14 18.64
CA VAL A 209 15.27 10.09 19.59
C VAL A 209 16.56 9.71 18.88
N THR A 210 16.54 8.56 18.18
CA THR A 210 17.77 7.88 17.74
C THR A 210 18.35 8.47 16.45
N LYS A 211 17.53 9.01 15.57
CA LYS A 211 17.92 9.48 14.22
C LYS A 211 17.75 10.98 14.06
N HIS A 212 16.57 11.52 14.27
CA HIS A 212 16.29 12.95 14.15
C HIS A 212 16.92 13.78 15.27
N LYS A 213 17.22 13.18 16.44
CA LYS A 213 17.68 13.92 17.64
C LYS A 213 16.72 15.05 18.03
N TYR A 214 15.44 14.87 17.74
CA TYR A 214 14.40 15.88 17.95
C TYR A 214 13.93 15.94 19.41
N VAL A 215 13.94 14.81 20.10
CA VAL A 215 13.64 14.68 21.53
C VAL A 215 14.74 13.91 22.25
N ARG A 216 14.81 14.07 23.57
CA ARG A 216 15.90 13.52 24.40
C ARG A 216 15.78 12.02 24.66
N ASP A 217 14.54 11.50 24.82
CA ASP A 217 14.26 10.15 25.24
C ASP A 217 12.90 9.65 24.73
N LEU A 218 12.59 8.37 24.98
CA LEU A 218 11.35 7.75 24.54
C LEU A 218 10.10 8.27 25.27
N ASP A 219 10.24 8.75 26.51
CA ASP A 219 9.13 9.33 27.29
C ASP A 219 8.66 10.64 26.63
N ALA A 220 9.62 11.47 26.24
CA ALA A 220 9.34 12.68 25.47
C ALA A 220 8.76 12.37 24.08
N ALA A 221 9.25 11.32 23.41
CA ALA A 221 8.71 10.86 22.13
C ALA A 221 7.25 10.42 22.26
N ALA A 222 6.93 9.60 23.27
CA ALA A 222 5.57 9.13 23.56
C ALA A 222 4.62 10.31 23.84
N THR A 223 5.07 11.24 24.71
CA THR A 223 4.29 12.41 25.08
C THR A 223 3.96 13.29 23.89
N LEU A 224 4.95 13.58 23.04
CA LEU A 224 4.72 14.42 21.87
C LEU A 224 3.85 13.72 20.82
N ALA A 225 4.09 12.44 20.55
CA ALA A 225 3.38 11.69 19.54
C ALA A 225 1.88 11.60 19.85
N ILE A 226 1.50 11.19 21.08
CA ILE A 226 0.08 11.08 21.45
C ILE A 226 -0.61 12.44 21.47
N LYS A 227 0.05 13.50 21.97
CA LYS A 227 -0.49 14.87 21.98
C LYS A 227 -0.59 15.49 20.60
N ALA A 228 0.28 15.11 19.67
CA ALA A 228 0.17 15.51 18.27
C ALA A 228 -1.04 14.86 17.57
N GLY A 229 -1.49 13.69 18.06
CA GLY A 229 -2.63 12.94 17.51
C GLY A 229 -2.23 11.71 16.73
N LEU A 230 -1.02 11.17 16.93
CA LEU A 230 -0.65 9.83 16.47
C LEU A 230 -1.43 8.82 17.30
N ASP A 231 -2.25 7.98 16.65
CA ASP A 231 -3.16 7.08 17.36
C ASP A 231 -2.56 5.69 17.60
N LEU A 232 -1.64 5.27 16.74
CA LEU A 232 -1.06 3.93 16.76
C LEU A 232 0.42 3.96 16.38
N GLU A 233 1.25 3.24 17.13
CA GLU A 233 2.63 2.99 16.77
C GLU A 233 2.77 1.70 15.95
N CYS A 234 3.47 1.76 14.80
CA CYS A 234 4.05 0.56 14.20
C CYS A 234 5.40 0.30 14.87
N GLY A 235 5.39 -0.58 15.85
CA GLY A 235 6.51 -0.86 16.75
C GLY A 235 5.99 -1.20 18.13
N ASP A 236 6.89 -1.31 19.10
CA ASP A 236 6.56 -1.72 20.47
C ASP A 236 7.42 -1.00 21.52
N ARG A 237 7.99 0.16 21.18
CA ARG A 237 8.98 0.83 22.03
C ARG A 237 8.51 2.12 22.66
N VAL A 238 7.60 2.83 22.02
CA VAL A 238 7.19 4.18 22.42
C VAL A 238 5.82 4.17 23.10
N TYR A 239 4.84 3.48 22.50
CA TYR A 239 3.48 3.37 23.05
C TYR A 239 3.32 2.18 24.02
N THR A 240 4.36 1.86 24.76
CA THR A 240 4.42 0.82 25.78
C THR A 240 4.78 1.44 27.15
N ALA A 241 5.88 1.01 27.76
CA ALA A 241 6.33 1.55 29.05
C ALA A 241 6.55 3.09 29.05
N PRO A 242 7.11 3.71 27.99
CA PRO A 242 7.25 5.18 27.96
C PRO A 242 5.91 5.93 28.00
N LEU A 243 4.90 5.48 27.25
CA LEU A 243 3.57 6.11 27.30
C LEU A 243 2.89 5.92 28.65
N LEU A 244 3.00 4.73 29.26
CA LEU A 244 2.46 4.45 30.58
C LEU A 244 3.12 5.34 31.64
N LYS A 245 4.45 5.51 31.56
CA LYS A 245 5.17 6.42 32.45
C LYS A 245 4.71 7.86 32.27
N ALA A 246 4.62 8.35 31.02
CA ALA A 246 4.14 9.68 30.72
C ALA A 246 2.71 9.94 31.29
N TYR A 247 1.85 8.93 31.24
CA TYR A 247 0.53 9.00 31.84
C TYR A 247 0.59 9.09 33.37
N ASN A 248 1.37 8.24 34.02
CA ASN A 248 1.51 8.21 35.48
C ASN A 248 2.12 9.52 36.03
N GLU A 249 3.00 10.14 35.27
CA GLU A 249 3.63 11.44 35.58
C GLU A 249 2.75 12.65 35.16
N SER A 250 1.51 12.40 34.73
CA SER A 250 0.55 13.43 34.27
C SER A 250 1.03 14.28 33.09
N MET A 251 2.01 13.80 32.33
CA MET A 251 2.46 14.45 31.10
C MET A 251 1.47 14.22 29.94
N VAL A 252 0.69 13.16 30.00
CA VAL A 252 -0.36 12.77 29.04
C VAL A 252 -1.66 12.60 29.78
N SER A 253 -2.75 13.13 29.26
CA SER A 253 -4.08 12.99 29.86
C SER A 253 -4.75 11.67 29.45
N LYS A 254 -5.73 11.23 30.26
CA LYS A 254 -6.60 10.11 29.88
C LYS A 254 -7.33 10.38 28.57
N THR A 255 -7.74 11.62 28.33
CA THR A 255 -8.44 12.03 27.10
C THR A 255 -7.58 11.85 25.84
N ASP A 256 -6.26 12.09 25.93
CA ASP A 256 -5.35 11.86 24.80
C ASP A 256 -5.34 10.37 24.42
N ILE A 257 -5.22 9.49 25.43
CA ILE A 257 -5.20 8.03 25.23
C ILE A 257 -6.57 7.51 24.77
N ASP A 258 -7.66 7.94 25.40
CA ASP A 258 -9.02 7.54 25.01
C ASP A 258 -9.35 7.94 23.57
N SER A 259 -8.90 9.13 23.14
CA SER A 259 -9.11 9.61 21.80
C SER A 259 -8.38 8.76 20.75
N ALA A 260 -7.15 8.37 21.00
CA ALA A 260 -6.38 7.48 20.13
C ALA A 260 -7.01 6.07 20.09
N ALA A 261 -7.30 5.50 21.27
CA ALA A 261 -7.95 4.20 21.39
C ALA A 261 -9.31 4.16 20.67
N TYR A 262 -10.14 5.20 20.83
CA TYR A 262 -11.42 5.32 20.16
C TYR A 262 -11.30 5.20 18.64
N ARG A 263 -10.36 5.92 18.01
CA ARG A 263 -10.20 5.89 16.56
C ARG A 263 -9.75 4.53 16.05
N VAL A 264 -8.82 3.90 16.75
CA VAL A 264 -8.35 2.53 16.44
C VAL A 264 -9.47 1.51 16.61
N LEU A 265 -10.19 1.54 17.74
CA LEU A 265 -11.30 0.63 18.02
C LEU A 265 -12.47 0.84 17.05
N ARG A 266 -12.75 2.09 16.66
CA ARG A 266 -13.74 2.39 15.63
C ARG A 266 -13.41 1.69 14.30
N GLY A 267 -12.13 1.69 13.88
CA GLY A 267 -11.70 0.94 12.69
C GLY A 267 -12.01 -0.55 12.81
N ARG A 268 -11.76 -1.14 13.98
CA ARG A 268 -12.08 -2.56 14.25
C ARG A 268 -13.59 -2.83 14.26
N MET A 269 -14.39 -1.92 14.78
CA MET A 269 -15.85 -2.03 14.74
C MET A 269 -16.37 -1.97 13.31
N LEU A 270 -15.81 -1.09 12.48
CA LEU A 270 -16.16 -1.02 11.05
C LEU A 270 -15.77 -2.28 10.27
N LEU A 271 -14.71 -2.99 10.69
CA LEU A 271 -14.37 -4.30 10.14
C LEU A 271 -15.32 -5.42 10.58
N GLY A 272 -16.19 -5.16 11.57
CA GLY A 272 -17.13 -6.15 12.14
C GLY A 272 -16.48 -7.17 13.06
N LEU A 273 -15.34 -6.81 13.71
CA LEU A 273 -14.58 -7.76 14.55
C LEU A 273 -15.27 -8.08 15.89
N PHE A 274 -16.25 -7.29 16.29
CA PHE A 274 -17.01 -7.45 17.53
C PHE A 274 -18.46 -7.92 17.29
N ASP A 275 -18.88 -8.01 16.02
CA ASP A 275 -20.20 -8.46 15.64
C ASP A 275 -20.19 -9.99 15.39
N ASP A 276 -21.38 -10.61 15.39
CA ASP A 276 -21.52 -11.97 14.89
C ASP A 276 -21.05 -12.03 13.42
N PRO A 277 -20.17 -12.97 13.06
CA PRO A 277 -19.63 -13.07 11.69
C PRO A 277 -20.70 -13.12 10.59
N SER A 278 -21.90 -13.65 10.89
CA SER A 278 -23.01 -13.72 9.95
C SER A 278 -23.60 -12.35 9.56
N GLN A 279 -23.41 -11.32 10.40
CA GLN A 279 -23.93 -9.97 10.16
C GLN A 279 -23.10 -9.20 9.14
N ASN A 280 -21.82 -9.55 8.96
CA ASN A 280 -20.95 -8.87 8.02
C ASN A 280 -20.97 -9.60 6.66
N PRO A 281 -21.51 -8.98 5.59
CA PRO A 281 -21.61 -9.64 4.29
C PRO A 281 -20.26 -10.01 3.68
N TYR A 282 -19.19 -9.28 4.01
CA TYR A 282 -17.85 -9.61 3.54
C TYR A 282 -17.30 -10.90 4.16
N ASN A 283 -17.85 -11.38 5.26
CA ASN A 283 -17.51 -12.68 5.84
C ASN A 283 -18.14 -13.86 5.08
N GLN A 284 -19.03 -13.59 4.12
CA GLN A 284 -19.60 -14.62 3.23
C GLN A 284 -18.68 -14.93 2.03
N ILE A 285 -17.63 -14.16 1.82
CA ILE A 285 -16.67 -14.40 0.74
C ILE A 285 -15.92 -15.71 1.01
N GLU A 286 -16.02 -16.65 0.06
CA GLU A 286 -15.47 -18.00 0.22
C GLU A 286 -13.96 -18.04 -0.05
N PRO A 287 -13.21 -18.93 0.63
CA PRO A 287 -11.77 -19.11 0.39
C PRO A 287 -11.42 -19.48 -1.05
N SER A 288 -12.36 -20.06 -1.80
CA SER A 288 -12.16 -20.40 -3.22
C SER A 288 -11.93 -19.20 -4.14
N VAL A 289 -12.14 -17.98 -3.64
CA VAL A 289 -11.85 -16.76 -4.39
C VAL A 289 -10.34 -16.56 -4.56
N ILE A 290 -9.52 -17.11 -3.65
CA ILE A 290 -8.07 -16.93 -3.62
C ILE A 290 -7.44 -17.58 -4.86
N GLY A 291 -6.82 -16.77 -5.72
CA GLY A 291 -6.19 -17.22 -6.96
C GLY A 291 -7.20 -17.81 -7.96
N CYS A 292 -8.48 -17.46 -7.88
CA CYS A 292 -9.50 -17.96 -8.77
C CYS A 292 -9.27 -17.52 -10.23
N LYS A 293 -9.90 -18.21 -11.17
CA LYS A 293 -9.75 -17.91 -12.61
C LYS A 293 -10.06 -16.46 -12.96
N LYS A 294 -11.09 -15.88 -12.36
CA LYS A 294 -11.46 -14.47 -12.56
C LYS A 294 -10.31 -13.52 -12.17
N HIS A 295 -9.65 -13.77 -11.03
CA HIS A 295 -8.53 -12.95 -10.56
C HIS A 295 -7.29 -13.14 -11.41
N GLN A 296 -7.03 -14.36 -11.92
CA GLN A 296 -5.94 -14.62 -12.87
C GLN A 296 -6.16 -13.88 -14.20
N GLU A 297 -7.39 -13.90 -14.72
CA GLU A 297 -7.77 -13.18 -15.95
C GLU A 297 -7.65 -11.68 -15.75
N LEU A 298 -8.05 -11.16 -14.59
CA LEU A 298 -7.88 -9.76 -14.22
C LEU A 298 -6.40 -9.37 -14.14
N ALA A 299 -5.54 -10.19 -13.54
CA ALA A 299 -4.10 -9.94 -13.49
C ALA A 299 -3.46 -9.91 -14.89
N LEU A 300 -3.86 -10.83 -15.77
CA LEU A 300 -3.43 -10.86 -17.17
C LEU A 300 -3.88 -9.61 -17.92
N GLU A 301 -5.14 -9.20 -17.77
CA GLU A 301 -5.67 -8.00 -18.42
C GLU A 301 -4.98 -6.73 -17.91
N THR A 302 -4.75 -6.66 -16.60
CA THR A 302 -3.99 -5.56 -15.99
C THR A 302 -2.57 -5.48 -16.57
N ALA A 303 -1.88 -6.61 -16.71
CA ALA A 303 -0.56 -6.67 -17.32
C ALA A 303 -0.59 -6.20 -18.78
N ARG A 304 -1.63 -6.56 -19.55
CA ARG A 304 -1.79 -6.09 -20.94
C ARG A 304 -1.98 -4.59 -21.03
N GLN A 305 -2.84 -4.03 -20.16
CA GLN A 305 -3.10 -2.59 -20.15
C GLN A 305 -1.92 -1.76 -19.62
N SER A 306 -1.02 -2.36 -18.83
CA SER A 306 0.16 -1.68 -18.32
C SER A 306 1.28 -1.51 -19.34
N MET A 307 1.22 -2.22 -20.47
CA MET A 307 2.25 -2.17 -21.50
C MET A 307 2.07 -0.94 -22.40
N VAL A 308 3.11 -0.08 -22.47
CA VAL A 308 3.11 1.15 -23.26
C VAL A 308 3.95 0.95 -24.52
N LEU A 309 3.33 1.10 -25.70
CA LEU A 309 4.01 1.01 -27.00
C LEU A 309 4.71 2.33 -27.32
N LEU A 310 5.98 2.47 -26.96
CA LEU A 310 6.75 3.71 -27.16
C LEU A 310 7.12 3.98 -28.61
N LYS A 311 7.30 2.93 -29.44
CA LYS A 311 7.73 3.04 -30.82
C LYS A 311 7.27 1.84 -31.64
N ASN A 312 6.66 2.09 -32.80
CA ASN A 312 6.27 1.06 -33.74
C ASN A 312 6.49 1.53 -35.18
N GLN A 313 7.76 1.56 -35.62
CA GLN A 313 8.13 1.99 -36.97
C GLN A 313 7.62 0.99 -38.02
N LYS A 314 7.02 1.51 -39.07
CA LYS A 314 6.49 0.74 -40.22
C LYS A 314 5.49 -0.33 -39.80
N ASN A 315 4.78 -0.16 -38.68
CA ASN A 315 3.83 -1.14 -38.13
C ASN A 315 4.46 -2.54 -37.96
N PHE A 316 5.69 -2.59 -37.40
CA PHE A 316 6.42 -3.82 -37.22
C PHE A 316 5.72 -4.75 -36.19
N LEU A 317 5.11 -4.17 -35.20
CA LEU A 317 4.28 -4.89 -34.20
C LEU A 317 2.78 -4.71 -34.55
N PRO A 318 1.95 -5.75 -34.30
CA PRO A 318 2.29 -7.10 -33.82
C PRO A 318 3.07 -7.92 -34.87
N LEU A 319 3.94 -8.82 -34.38
CA LEU A 319 4.71 -9.69 -35.26
C LEU A 319 3.78 -10.57 -36.12
N ASN A 320 4.00 -10.55 -37.42
CA ASN A 320 3.30 -11.49 -38.31
C ASN A 320 4.02 -12.86 -38.28
N LEU A 321 3.54 -13.76 -37.44
CA LEU A 321 4.17 -15.08 -37.25
C LEU A 321 4.19 -15.94 -38.51
N LYS A 322 3.38 -15.66 -39.53
CA LYS A 322 3.47 -16.34 -40.85
C LYS A 322 4.73 -15.96 -41.64
N LYS A 323 5.35 -14.81 -41.32
CA LYS A 323 6.56 -14.30 -41.99
C LYS A 323 7.82 -14.46 -41.11
N VAL A 324 7.68 -14.83 -39.85
CA VAL A 324 8.77 -14.99 -38.90
C VAL A 324 9.10 -16.48 -38.79
N LYS A 325 10.37 -16.84 -38.99
CA LYS A 325 10.85 -18.22 -38.86
C LYS A 325 11.37 -18.52 -37.47
N SER A 326 12.03 -17.54 -36.86
CA SER A 326 12.56 -17.67 -35.50
C SER A 326 12.51 -16.35 -34.75
N ILE A 327 12.43 -16.43 -33.42
CA ILE A 327 12.46 -15.30 -32.48
C ILE A 327 13.63 -15.53 -31.53
N ALA A 328 14.57 -14.59 -31.49
CA ALA A 328 15.62 -14.56 -30.48
C ALA A 328 15.12 -13.79 -29.25
N VAL A 329 15.12 -14.44 -28.10
CA VAL A 329 14.86 -13.83 -26.79
C VAL A 329 16.17 -13.76 -26.06
N VAL A 330 16.59 -12.55 -25.68
CA VAL A 330 17.93 -12.31 -25.14
C VAL A 330 17.81 -11.60 -23.80
N GLY A 331 18.68 -11.96 -22.87
CA GLY A 331 18.79 -11.34 -21.55
C GLY A 331 18.31 -12.23 -20.41
N ILE A 332 19.00 -12.09 -19.29
CA ILE A 332 18.79 -12.94 -18.09
C ILE A 332 17.35 -12.84 -17.55
N ASN A 333 16.77 -11.66 -17.58
CA ASN A 333 15.45 -11.42 -17.00
C ASN A 333 14.29 -11.98 -17.84
N ALA A 334 14.56 -12.42 -19.07
CA ALA A 334 13.49 -12.98 -19.90
C ALA A 334 12.93 -14.31 -19.37
N GLY A 335 13.75 -15.09 -18.67
CA GLY A 335 13.37 -16.37 -18.07
C GLY A 335 12.91 -16.30 -16.60
N HIS A 336 12.87 -15.11 -16.02
CA HIS A 336 12.49 -14.90 -14.63
C HIS A 336 11.26 -14.02 -14.50
N CYS A 337 10.51 -14.23 -13.40
CA CYS A 337 9.43 -13.33 -12.98
C CYS A 337 9.86 -12.67 -11.68
N GLU A 338 10.22 -11.39 -11.76
CA GLU A 338 10.52 -10.56 -10.61
C GLU A 338 9.26 -9.78 -10.21
N PHE A 339 8.84 -9.93 -8.96
CA PHE A 339 7.62 -9.28 -8.47
C PHE A 339 7.91 -7.98 -7.72
N GLY A 340 9.19 -7.74 -7.35
CA GLY A 340 9.61 -6.54 -6.65
C GLY A 340 9.29 -6.55 -5.15
N ASP A 341 9.45 -5.40 -4.52
CA ASP A 341 9.22 -5.22 -3.10
C ASP A 341 7.73 -5.35 -2.73
N TYR A 342 7.46 -5.76 -1.50
CA TYR A 342 6.11 -5.99 -0.98
C TYR A 342 5.26 -6.89 -1.87
N SER A 343 5.89 -7.91 -2.42
CA SER A 343 5.22 -8.93 -3.22
C SER A 343 4.94 -10.18 -2.39
N GLY A 344 3.75 -10.74 -2.57
CA GLY A 344 3.38 -12.02 -2.00
C GLY A 344 3.88 -13.20 -2.84
N ILE A 345 3.61 -14.40 -2.35
CA ILE A 345 3.84 -15.63 -3.11
C ILE A 345 2.64 -15.83 -4.05
N PRO A 346 2.86 -15.94 -5.37
CA PRO A 346 1.77 -16.14 -6.31
C PRO A 346 1.13 -17.52 -6.12
N LYS A 347 -0.20 -17.55 -6.01
CA LYS A 347 -0.99 -18.79 -5.92
C LYS A 347 -0.86 -19.65 -7.18
N ASN A 348 -0.69 -19.01 -8.32
CA ASN A 348 -0.58 -19.67 -9.61
C ASN A 348 0.84 -19.52 -10.14
N ALA A 349 1.32 -20.54 -10.85
CA ALA A 349 2.66 -20.51 -11.43
C ALA A 349 2.84 -19.24 -12.30
N PRO A 350 3.88 -18.47 -12.04
CA PRO A 350 4.17 -17.28 -12.84
C PRO A 350 4.57 -17.65 -14.26
N VAL A 351 4.26 -16.77 -15.22
CA VAL A 351 4.62 -16.93 -16.63
C VAL A 351 5.68 -15.90 -16.97
N SER A 352 6.90 -16.33 -17.25
CA SER A 352 7.97 -15.45 -17.70
C SER A 352 7.72 -14.91 -19.12
N VAL A 353 8.43 -13.83 -19.48
CA VAL A 353 8.38 -13.28 -20.85
C VAL A 353 8.76 -14.35 -21.86
N LEU A 354 9.80 -15.15 -21.58
CA LEU A 354 10.24 -16.26 -22.42
C LEU A 354 9.15 -17.33 -22.58
N ASP A 355 8.50 -17.74 -21.48
CA ASP A 355 7.46 -18.75 -21.51
C ASP A 355 6.24 -18.27 -22.29
N GLY A 356 5.86 -17.01 -22.11
CA GLY A 356 4.78 -16.37 -22.85
C GLY A 356 5.05 -16.33 -24.36
N ILE A 357 6.28 -15.94 -24.77
CA ILE A 357 6.69 -15.91 -26.16
C ILE A 357 6.70 -17.34 -26.76
N ARG A 358 7.29 -18.32 -26.06
CA ARG A 358 7.30 -19.73 -26.49
C ARG A 358 5.91 -20.27 -26.72
N LYS A 359 5.01 -20.11 -25.75
CA LYS A 359 3.63 -20.57 -25.84
C LYS A 359 2.86 -19.92 -27.01
N TYR A 360 3.18 -18.67 -27.35
CA TYR A 360 2.56 -17.97 -28.46
C TYR A 360 3.15 -18.40 -29.81
N ALA A 361 4.48 -18.53 -29.88
CA ALA A 361 5.22 -18.92 -31.09
C ALA A 361 4.95 -20.37 -31.52
N GLU A 362 4.80 -21.29 -30.54
CA GLU A 362 4.47 -22.71 -30.76
C GLU A 362 3.21 -22.90 -31.61
N LYS A 363 2.18 -22.07 -31.41
CA LYS A 363 0.93 -22.11 -32.20
C LYS A 363 1.12 -21.85 -33.70
N ALA A 364 2.24 -21.24 -34.06
CA ALA A 364 2.58 -20.91 -35.45
C ALA A 364 3.83 -21.65 -35.97
N ASN A 365 4.34 -22.64 -35.20
CA ASN A 365 5.58 -23.37 -35.49
C ASN A 365 6.80 -22.43 -35.69
N VAL A 366 6.89 -21.37 -34.92
CA VAL A 366 8.02 -20.43 -34.94
C VAL A 366 9.02 -20.87 -33.88
N GLU A 367 10.28 -20.99 -34.27
CA GLU A 367 11.38 -21.33 -33.36
C GLU A 367 11.64 -20.19 -32.37
N VAL A 368 11.88 -20.51 -31.10
CA VAL A 368 12.31 -19.54 -30.08
C VAL A 368 13.67 -19.93 -29.53
N VAL A 369 14.66 -19.12 -29.85
CA VAL A 369 16.04 -19.27 -29.36
C VAL A 369 16.22 -18.35 -28.15
N TYR A 370 16.73 -18.88 -27.06
CA TYR A 370 16.99 -18.11 -25.84
C TYR A 370 18.48 -18.04 -25.54
N ALA A 371 18.98 -16.83 -25.32
CA ALA A 371 20.33 -16.56 -24.85
C ALA A 371 20.29 -15.69 -23.60
N PRO A 372 20.69 -16.20 -22.42
CA PRO A 372 20.71 -15.41 -21.16
C PRO A 372 21.78 -14.32 -21.15
N TRP A 373 22.75 -14.40 -22.04
CA TRP A 373 23.87 -13.47 -22.12
C TRP A 373 23.75 -12.52 -23.30
N VAL A 374 24.17 -11.27 -23.06
CA VAL A 374 24.48 -10.29 -24.10
C VAL A 374 25.89 -9.78 -23.82
#